data_286546478e8a7b7c60ce0178ae8f8327
#
_entry.id   286546478e8a7b7c60ce0178ae8f8327
#
_cell.length_a   1.000
_cell.length_b   1.000
_cell.length_c   1.000
_cell.angle_alpha   90.00
_cell.angle_beta   90.00
_cell.angle_gamma   90.00
#
_symmetry.space_group_name_H-M   'P 1'
#
loop_
_entity.id
_entity.type
_entity.pdbx_description
1 polymer ?
#
loop_
_entity_poly.entity_id
_entity_poly.type
_entity_poly.pdbx_seq_one_letter_code
_entity_poly.pdbx_strand_id
1 'polypeptide(L)'
;MRLITIDLEGDANVQQCKEFFKDGNHFDKDTIPWCISFFNGEDLHSIICKLPEDTRPIYKDGIVVGRTRSYHCKETKVPNNCIECRNLKEWSDKVYAYLKIFKDRNIPVIFKAYPVDDKLYYYDRDVLEIVFKRYNLDTSVLSIVKGINIKTNPTCKQIKKGSFIDNQKYLEIGIEHNRQDVVELFRAITESIKDK
;
A
#
# COMPACT_ATOMS: atom_id res chain seq x y z
N MET A 1 -9.91 -8.09 -20.75
CA MET A 1 -8.87 -7.04 -20.51
C MET A 1 -7.96 -7.57 -19.40
N ARG A 2 -6.64 -7.55 -19.60
CA ARG A 2 -5.71 -7.94 -18.53
C ARG A 2 -5.19 -6.70 -17.83
N LEU A 3 -5.57 -6.50 -16.60
CA LEU A 3 -5.02 -5.47 -15.71
C LEU A 3 -4.90 -6.03 -14.29
N ILE A 4 -4.07 -5.40 -13.51
CA ILE A 4 -3.92 -5.69 -12.08
C ILE A 4 -4.33 -4.44 -11.31
N THR A 5 -5.14 -4.59 -10.29
CA THR A 5 -5.34 -3.53 -9.30
C THR A 5 -4.45 -3.77 -8.09
N ILE A 6 -3.93 -2.70 -7.53
CA ILE A 6 -3.16 -2.73 -6.28
C ILE A 6 -3.71 -1.71 -5.29
N ASP A 7 -3.47 -1.99 -4.03
CA ASP A 7 -3.62 -1.07 -2.92
C ASP A 7 -2.53 -1.33 -1.89
N LEU A 8 -2.03 -0.28 -1.24
CA LEU A 8 -0.89 -0.32 -0.35
C LEU A 8 -1.23 0.28 1.00
N GLU A 9 -0.98 -0.47 2.06
CA GLU A 9 -1.03 0.02 3.43
C GLU A 9 0.36 0.31 3.97
N GLY A 10 0.50 1.47 4.57
CA GLY A 10 1.77 1.89 5.17
C GLY A 10 1.57 2.59 6.51
N ASP A 11 2.59 2.53 7.34
CA ASP A 11 2.68 3.33 8.55
C ASP A 11 3.05 4.77 8.18
N ALA A 12 2.05 5.55 7.79
CA ALA A 12 2.20 6.99 7.64
C ALA A 12 1.47 7.71 8.77
N ASN A 13 2.14 8.68 9.37
CA ASN A 13 1.47 9.56 10.33
C ASN A 13 0.42 10.39 9.61
N VAL A 14 -0.79 10.46 10.18
CA VAL A 14 -1.90 11.26 9.63
C VAL A 14 -1.53 12.73 9.45
N GLN A 15 -0.67 13.26 10.32
CA GLN A 15 -0.21 14.63 10.24
C GLN A 15 0.76 14.83 9.08
N GLN A 16 1.65 13.88 8.84
CA GLN A 16 2.53 13.86 7.67
C GLN A 16 1.76 13.69 6.37
N CYS A 17 0.70 12.87 6.36
CA CYS A 17 -0.19 12.81 5.21
C CYS A 17 -0.83 14.18 4.90
N LYS A 18 -1.21 14.94 5.93
CA LYS A 18 -1.77 16.28 5.74
C LYS A 18 -0.73 17.28 5.25
N GLU A 19 0.48 17.21 5.75
CA GLU A 19 1.60 18.04 5.32
C GLU A 19 2.08 17.62 3.93
N PHE A 20 2.17 16.33 3.67
CA PHE A 20 2.40 15.78 2.34
C PHE A 20 1.40 16.30 1.31
N PHE A 21 0.12 16.29 1.66
CA PHE A 21 -0.94 16.80 0.78
C PHE A 21 -0.89 18.32 0.58
N LYS A 22 -0.32 19.08 1.51
CA LYS A 22 -0.13 20.52 1.36
C LYS A 22 1.06 20.90 0.50
N ASP A 23 2.19 20.22 0.68
CA ASP A 23 3.47 20.66 0.11
C ASP A 23 3.95 19.76 -1.06
N GLY A 24 3.28 18.63 -1.30
CA GLY A 24 3.55 17.75 -2.44
C GLY A 24 4.87 16.96 -2.38
N ASN A 25 5.61 17.04 -1.27
CA ASN A 25 7.01 16.60 -1.25
C ASN A 25 7.47 15.74 -0.05
N HIS A 26 6.60 15.39 0.88
CA HIS A 26 7.10 14.78 2.12
C HIS A 26 6.44 13.45 2.46
N PHE A 27 6.77 12.41 1.68
CA PHE A 27 6.89 11.09 2.29
C PHE A 27 8.10 11.12 3.18
N ASP A 28 7.88 10.87 4.46
CA ASP A 28 8.97 10.56 5.33
C ASP A 28 9.74 9.37 4.73
N LYS A 29 11.06 9.53 4.60
CA LYS A 29 11.98 8.45 4.27
C LYS A 29 11.81 7.23 5.18
N ASP A 30 11.10 7.38 6.29
CA ASP A 30 10.76 6.37 7.28
C ASP A 30 9.36 5.76 7.07
N THR A 31 8.59 6.16 6.05
CA THR A 31 7.34 5.48 5.69
C THR A 31 7.62 4.02 5.40
N ILE A 32 6.96 3.14 6.15
CA ILE A 32 7.14 1.70 6.04
C ILE A 32 5.85 1.11 5.50
N PRO A 33 5.81 0.70 4.23
CA PRO A 33 4.70 -0.09 3.72
C PRO A 33 4.75 -1.48 4.38
N TRP A 34 3.60 -1.98 4.80
CA TRP A 34 3.55 -3.28 5.44
C TRP A 34 2.63 -4.29 4.74
N CYS A 35 1.71 -3.82 3.90
CA CYS A 35 0.84 -4.68 3.11
C CYS A 35 0.68 -4.09 1.71
N ILE A 36 0.70 -4.96 0.71
CA ILE A 36 0.24 -4.64 -0.64
C ILE A 36 -0.57 -5.82 -1.15
N SER A 37 -1.73 -5.55 -1.74
CA SER A 37 -2.55 -6.56 -2.41
C SER A 37 -2.56 -6.35 -3.91
N PHE A 38 -2.66 -7.45 -4.64
CA PHE A 38 -2.76 -7.52 -6.10
C PHE A 38 -3.99 -8.33 -6.47
N PHE A 39 -4.80 -7.82 -7.39
CA PHE A 39 -5.98 -8.53 -7.90
C PHE A 39 -6.08 -8.41 -9.42
N ASN A 40 -6.31 -9.55 -10.10
CA ASN A 40 -6.40 -9.64 -11.56
C ASN A 40 -7.83 -9.90 -12.08
N GLY A 41 -8.81 -9.90 -11.19
CA GLY A 41 -10.20 -10.27 -11.48
C GLY A 41 -10.58 -11.67 -11.03
N GLU A 42 -9.61 -12.53 -10.76
CA GLU A 42 -9.80 -13.91 -10.30
C GLU A 42 -8.97 -14.20 -9.06
N ASP A 43 -7.67 -13.93 -9.13
CA ASP A 43 -6.70 -14.23 -8.09
C ASP A 43 -6.39 -13.00 -7.25
N LEU A 44 -6.41 -13.16 -5.95
CA LEU A 44 -6.06 -12.16 -4.96
C LEU A 44 -4.84 -12.61 -4.16
N HIS A 45 -3.77 -11.84 -4.26
CA HIS A 45 -2.52 -12.07 -3.54
C HIS A 45 -2.17 -10.88 -2.68
N SER A 46 -1.67 -11.13 -1.47
CA SER A 46 -1.16 -10.07 -0.60
C SER A 46 0.27 -10.38 -0.18
N ILE A 47 1.11 -9.37 -0.12
CA ILE A 47 2.48 -9.45 0.38
C ILE A 47 2.55 -8.59 1.63
N ILE A 48 2.92 -9.20 2.75
CA ILE A 48 2.88 -8.59 4.07
C ILE A 48 4.29 -8.56 4.63
N CYS A 49 4.70 -7.41 5.11
CA CYS A 49 5.92 -7.26 5.87
C CYS A 49 5.60 -7.47 7.36
N LYS A 50 6.00 -8.60 7.91
CA LYS A 50 6.08 -8.75 9.36
C LYS A 50 7.31 -8.00 9.84
N LEU A 51 7.10 -6.80 10.33
CA LEU A 51 8.18 -5.97 10.88
C LEU A 51 8.63 -6.57 12.22
N PRO A 52 9.73 -7.31 12.29
CA PRO A 52 10.00 -8.17 13.46
C PRO A 52 10.36 -7.42 14.72
N GLU A 53 10.86 -6.24 14.63
CA GLU A 53 11.30 -5.43 15.78
C GLU A 53 11.17 -3.95 15.51
N ASP A 54 10.44 -3.61 14.47
CA ASP A 54 10.44 -2.27 13.98
C ASP A 54 9.62 -1.38 14.85
N THR A 55 10.33 -0.42 15.15
CA THR A 55 9.92 0.68 15.92
C THR A 55 9.19 1.64 15.01
N ARG A 56 8.02 2.06 15.45
CA ARG A 56 7.36 3.18 14.84
C ARG A 56 8.00 4.46 15.26
N PRO A 57 8.06 5.41 14.36
CA PRO A 57 8.36 6.75 14.77
C PRO A 57 7.26 7.28 15.71
N ILE A 58 7.67 7.81 16.85
CA ILE A 58 6.83 8.61 17.72
C ILE A 58 7.02 10.05 17.29
N TYR A 59 5.95 10.70 16.90
CA TYR A 59 5.98 12.09 16.49
C TYR A 59 5.50 13.01 17.61
N LYS A 60 6.24 14.07 17.81
CA LYS A 60 5.81 15.22 18.62
C LYS A 60 6.02 16.46 17.75
N ASP A 61 4.94 17.24 17.59
CA ASP A 61 4.97 18.47 16.78
C ASP A 61 5.54 18.32 15.36
N GLY A 62 5.24 17.15 14.73
CA GLY A 62 5.73 16.84 13.38
C GLY A 62 7.17 16.30 13.31
N ILE A 63 7.87 16.21 14.44
CA ILE A 63 9.26 15.72 14.52
C ILE A 63 9.29 14.33 15.12
N VAL A 64 10.08 13.42 14.53
CA VAL A 64 10.35 12.11 15.11
C VAL A 64 11.18 12.27 16.37
N VAL A 65 10.56 12.05 17.53
CA VAL A 65 11.19 12.17 18.85
C VAL A 65 11.64 10.82 19.42
N GLY A 66 11.23 9.73 18.81
CA GLY A 66 11.57 8.38 19.26
C GLY A 66 10.92 7.31 18.40
N ARG A 67 11.09 6.06 18.82
CA ARG A 67 10.47 4.91 18.14
C ARG A 67 9.90 3.96 19.19
N THR A 68 8.70 3.41 18.95
CA THR A 68 8.12 2.34 19.79
C THR A 68 8.30 1.00 19.11
N ARG A 69 8.33 -0.07 19.87
CA ARG A 69 8.27 -1.41 19.32
C ARG A 69 6.88 -1.67 18.73
N SER A 70 6.84 -2.16 17.53
CA SER A 70 5.60 -2.70 16.95
C SER A 70 5.36 -4.10 17.50
N TYR A 71 4.22 -4.33 18.11
CA TYR A 71 3.83 -5.65 18.65
C TYR A 71 3.24 -6.59 17.60
N HIS A 72 3.14 -6.17 16.35
CA HIS A 72 2.33 -6.81 15.33
C HIS A 72 2.73 -8.18 14.88
N CYS A 73 3.93 -8.59 15.13
CA CYS A 73 4.53 -9.54 14.21
C CYS A 73 4.74 -10.93 14.74
N LYS A 74 4.65 -11.16 16.04
CA LYS A 74 5.07 -12.46 16.57
C LYS A 74 4.00 -13.54 16.53
N GLU A 75 2.73 -13.19 16.54
CA GLU A 75 1.64 -14.16 16.76
C GLU A 75 0.47 -14.06 15.78
N THR A 76 0.52 -13.17 14.80
CA THR A 76 -0.59 -12.95 13.89
C THR A 76 -0.73 -14.11 12.92
N LYS A 77 -1.90 -14.72 12.88
CA LYS A 77 -2.29 -15.61 11.80
C LYS A 77 -2.56 -14.77 10.56
N VAL A 78 -1.73 -14.94 9.57
CA VAL A 78 -1.92 -14.28 8.28
C VAL A 78 -2.97 -15.05 7.49
N PRO A 79 -3.92 -14.36 6.82
CA PRO A 79 -4.90 -15.01 5.98
C PRO A 79 -4.27 -15.89 4.90
N ASN A 80 -4.99 -16.92 4.46
CA ASN A 80 -4.56 -17.73 3.33
C ASN A 80 -4.28 -16.85 2.10
N ASN A 81 -3.32 -17.27 1.27
CA ASN A 81 -2.86 -16.53 0.08
C ASN A 81 -2.11 -15.22 0.39
N CYS A 82 -1.50 -15.12 1.56
CA CYS A 82 -0.55 -14.07 1.87
C CYS A 82 0.87 -14.58 1.82
N ILE A 83 1.76 -13.79 1.25
CA ILE A 83 3.21 -14.00 1.32
C ILE A 83 3.74 -13.19 2.47
N GLU A 84 4.26 -13.85 3.49
CA GLU A 84 4.87 -13.18 4.63
C GLU A 84 6.35 -12.91 4.38
N CYS A 85 6.76 -11.67 4.58
CA CYS A 85 8.14 -11.23 4.50
C CYS A 85 8.66 -10.88 5.90
N ARG A 86 9.89 -11.29 6.20
CA ARG A 86 10.51 -11.09 7.52
C ARG A 86 10.96 -9.66 7.78
N ASN A 87 11.19 -8.91 6.69
CA ASN A 87 11.66 -7.53 6.75
C ASN A 87 11.27 -6.78 5.49
N LEU A 88 11.45 -5.45 5.53
CA LEU A 88 11.08 -4.57 4.44
C LEU A 88 11.89 -4.83 3.14
N LYS A 89 13.13 -5.28 3.25
CA LYS A 89 13.92 -5.61 2.05
C LYS A 89 13.34 -6.82 1.33
N GLU A 90 13.03 -7.90 2.04
CA GLU A 90 12.39 -9.09 1.47
C GLU A 90 11.02 -8.75 0.86
N TRP A 91 10.24 -7.89 1.53
CA TRP A 91 8.98 -7.39 1.02
C TRP A 91 9.19 -6.62 -0.30
N SER A 92 10.16 -5.72 -0.33
CA SER A 92 10.48 -4.92 -1.52
C SER A 92 10.93 -5.78 -2.69
N ASP A 93 11.78 -6.77 -2.45
CA ASP A 93 12.25 -7.72 -3.46
C ASP A 93 11.08 -8.52 -4.06
N LYS A 94 10.12 -8.95 -3.22
CA LYS A 94 8.93 -9.67 -3.67
C LYS A 94 8.00 -8.79 -4.50
N VAL A 95 7.70 -7.58 -4.03
CA VAL A 95 6.86 -6.62 -4.75
C VAL A 95 7.51 -6.25 -6.08
N TYR A 96 8.80 -5.99 -6.09
CA TYR A 96 9.57 -5.71 -7.31
C TYR A 96 9.46 -6.88 -8.32
N ALA A 97 9.63 -8.12 -7.87
CA ALA A 97 9.53 -9.29 -8.72
C ALA A 97 8.14 -9.43 -9.38
N TYR A 98 7.07 -9.18 -8.63
CA TYR A 98 5.71 -9.16 -9.17
C TYR A 98 5.54 -8.06 -10.23
N LEU A 99 5.94 -6.82 -9.91
CA LEU A 99 5.83 -5.70 -10.84
C LEU A 99 6.68 -5.92 -12.09
N LYS A 100 7.86 -6.54 -11.96
CA LYS A 100 8.70 -6.90 -13.10
C LYS A 100 8.01 -7.89 -14.03
N ILE A 101 7.38 -8.94 -13.50
CA ILE A 101 6.60 -9.89 -14.29
C ILE A 101 5.48 -9.19 -15.06
N PHE A 102 4.76 -8.26 -14.41
CA PHE A 102 3.69 -7.50 -15.07
C PHE A 102 4.24 -6.59 -16.15
N LYS A 103 5.36 -5.92 -15.90
CA LYS A 103 6.05 -5.08 -16.89
C LYS A 103 6.48 -5.88 -18.11
N ASP A 104 7.15 -7.01 -17.90
CA ASP A 104 7.63 -7.88 -18.98
C ASP A 104 6.48 -8.42 -19.84
N ARG A 105 5.27 -8.50 -19.29
CA ARG A 105 4.04 -8.94 -19.98
C ARG A 105 3.17 -7.78 -20.47
N ASN A 106 3.60 -6.54 -20.34
CA ASN A 106 2.81 -5.33 -20.66
C ASN A 106 1.43 -5.30 -19.97
N ILE A 107 1.33 -5.77 -18.74
CA ILE A 107 0.11 -5.75 -17.95
C ILE A 107 0.11 -4.46 -17.12
N PRO A 108 -0.85 -3.54 -17.33
CA PRO A 108 -0.94 -2.33 -16.53
C PRO A 108 -1.34 -2.67 -15.08
N VAL A 109 -0.72 -1.96 -14.16
CA VAL A 109 -1.01 -2.03 -12.73
C VAL A 109 -1.67 -0.73 -12.32
N ILE A 110 -2.86 -0.81 -11.75
CA ILE A 110 -3.71 0.35 -11.45
C ILE A 110 -3.91 0.46 -9.94
N PHE A 111 -3.79 1.66 -9.42
CA PHE A 111 -4.15 2.00 -8.05
C PHE A 111 -5.09 3.20 -8.02
N LYS A 112 -5.76 3.40 -6.88
CA LYS A 112 -6.65 4.53 -6.70
C LYS A 112 -5.85 5.79 -6.36
N ALA A 113 -5.93 6.79 -7.24
CA ALA A 113 -5.40 8.11 -6.96
C ALA A 113 -6.45 8.97 -6.25
N TYR A 114 -6.01 9.78 -5.31
CA TYR A 114 -6.90 10.63 -4.52
C TYR A 114 -6.79 12.08 -4.98
N PRO A 115 -7.92 12.74 -5.30
CA PRO A 115 -7.90 14.16 -5.57
C PRO A 115 -7.77 14.95 -4.27
N VAL A 116 -6.85 15.90 -4.25
CA VAL A 116 -6.69 16.88 -3.18
C VAL A 116 -6.37 18.23 -3.84
N ASP A 117 -7.16 19.27 -3.57
CA ASP A 117 -6.98 20.62 -4.10
C ASP A 117 -6.69 20.65 -5.61
N ASP A 118 -7.56 19.97 -6.41
CA ASP A 118 -7.47 19.86 -7.88
C ASP A 118 -6.24 19.11 -8.43
N LYS A 119 -5.46 18.47 -7.57
CA LYS A 119 -4.33 17.61 -7.97
C LYS A 119 -4.62 16.15 -7.65
N LEU A 120 -4.08 15.25 -8.47
CA LEU A 120 -4.10 13.82 -8.17
C LEU A 120 -2.84 13.42 -7.42
N TYR A 121 -3.02 12.74 -6.30
CA TYR A 121 -1.95 12.18 -5.51
C TYR A 121 -1.80 10.70 -5.78
N TYR A 122 -0.56 10.28 -6.00
CA TYR A 122 -0.16 8.94 -6.40
C TYR A 122 0.55 8.22 -5.25
N TYR A 123 -0.09 8.23 -4.08
CA TYR A 123 0.49 7.74 -2.82
C TYR A 123 1.18 6.38 -2.98
N ASP A 124 0.50 5.36 -3.47
CA ASP A 124 1.04 4.00 -3.54
C ASP A 124 2.29 3.92 -4.41
N ARG A 125 2.26 4.60 -5.55
CA ARG A 125 3.41 4.63 -6.45
C ARG A 125 4.61 5.34 -5.83
N ASP A 126 4.37 6.46 -5.16
CA ASP A 126 5.43 7.26 -4.57
C ASP A 126 6.09 6.52 -3.39
N VAL A 127 5.30 5.81 -2.59
CA VAL A 127 5.83 4.93 -1.53
C VAL A 127 6.68 3.81 -2.13
N LEU A 128 6.20 3.15 -3.19
CA LEU A 128 6.97 2.11 -3.87
C LEU A 128 8.30 2.66 -4.42
N GLU A 129 8.28 3.85 -5.00
CA GLU A 129 9.48 4.47 -5.54
C GLU A 129 10.52 4.76 -4.45
N ILE A 130 10.09 5.30 -3.30
CA ILE A 130 10.96 5.57 -2.15
C ILE A 130 11.58 4.27 -1.64
N VAL A 131 10.77 3.23 -1.46
CA VAL A 131 11.24 1.95 -0.93
C VAL A 131 12.19 1.27 -1.91
N PHE A 132 11.89 1.29 -3.21
CA PHE A 132 12.77 0.71 -4.22
C PHE A 132 14.11 1.45 -4.29
N LYS A 133 14.13 2.78 -4.24
CA LYS A 133 15.37 3.57 -4.15
C LYS A 133 16.17 3.22 -2.90
N ARG A 134 15.51 3.03 -1.76
CA ARG A 134 16.16 2.64 -0.48
C ARG A 134 16.95 1.34 -0.61
N TYR A 135 16.45 0.39 -1.38
CA TYR A 135 17.07 -0.92 -1.57
C TYR A 135 17.78 -1.10 -2.92
N ASN A 136 18.04 -0.01 -3.64
CA ASN A 136 18.70 -0.01 -4.95
C ASN A 136 18.01 -0.90 -6.00
N LEU A 137 16.67 -0.98 -5.96
CA LEU A 137 15.89 -1.66 -6.98
C LEU A 137 15.58 -0.70 -8.15
N ASP A 138 15.50 -1.24 -9.36
CA ASP A 138 15.21 -0.46 -10.56
C ASP A 138 13.78 0.09 -10.54
N THR A 139 13.64 1.41 -10.40
CA THR A 139 12.34 2.08 -10.38
C THR A 139 11.64 2.13 -11.73
N SER A 140 12.31 1.73 -12.82
CA SER A 140 11.69 1.69 -14.16
C SER A 140 10.50 0.71 -14.24
N VAL A 141 10.40 -0.25 -13.32
CA VAL A 141 9.24 -1.15 -13.21
C VAL A 141 7.96 -0.39 -12.89
N LEU A 142 8.05 0.78 -12.25
CA LEU A 142 6.90 1.60 -11.90
C LEU A 142 6.27 2.32 -13.10
N SER A 143 6.87 2.23 -14.29
CA SER A 143 6.29 2.81 -15.51
C SER A 143 4.92 2.24 -15.88
N ILE A 144 4.62 1.01 -15.44
CA ILE A 144 3.32 0.36 -15.65
C ILE A 144 2.32 0.66 -14.54
N VAL A 145 2.75 1.28 -13.43
CA VAL A 145 1.90 1.59 -12.26
C VAL A 145 1.24 2.94 -12.49
N LYS A 146 -0.07 2.95 -12.61
CA LYS A 146 -0.88 4.13 -12.97
C LYS A 146 -1.96 4.38 -11.93
N GLY A 147 -2.03 5.62 -11.45
CA GLY A 147 -3.12 6.07 -10.60
C GLY A 147 -4.32 6.52 -11.43
N ILE A 148 -5.50 6.13 -10.99
CA ILE A 148 -6.76 6.62 -11.56
C ILE A 148 -7.65 7.21 -10.46
N ASN A 149 -8.35 8.28 -10.83
CA ASN A 149 -9.40 8.83 -9.97
C ASN A 149 -10.74 8.19 -10.38
N ILE A 150 -11.20 7.25 -9.58
CA ILE A 150 -12.48 6.58 -9.78
C ILE A 150 -13.21 6.47 -8.45
N LYS A 151 -14.54 6.69 -8.50
CA LYS A 151 -15.37 6.51 -7.32
C LYS A 151 -15.54 5.02 -7.05
N THR A 152 -15.11 4.59 -5.87
CA THR A 152 -15.39 3.25 -5.34
C THR A 152 -16.46 3.35 -4.26
N ASN A 153 -17.20 2.27 -4.04
CA ASN A 153 -18.15 2.17 -2.94
C ASN A 153 -17.52 1.26 -1.87
N PRO A 154 -16.76 1.81 -0.92
CA PRO A 154 -16.11 1.00 0.09
C PRO A 154 -17.16 0.27 0.94
N THR A 155 -17.10 -1.05 0.94
CA THR A 155 -17.96 -1.89 1.79
C THR A 155 -17.42 -1.99 3.21
N CYS A 156 -16.14 -1.67 3.38
CA CYS A 156 -15.47 -1.65 4.67
C CYS A 156 -15.69 -0.33 5.42
N LYS A 157 -16.00 -0.43 6.71
CA LYS A 157 -15.95 0.74 7.59
C LYS A 157 -14.51 1.21 7.66
N GLN A 158 -14.28 2.51 7.41
CA GLN A 158 -12.97 3.11 7.60
C GLN A 158 -12.46 2.79 9.01
N ILE A 159 -11.33 2.12 9.06
CA ILE A 159 -10.70 1.81 10.32
C ILE A 159 -10.09 3.11 10.82
N LYS A 160 -10.39 3.48 12.07
CA LYS A 160 -9.82 4.69 12.64
C LYS A 160 -8.29 4.60 12.62
N LYS A 161 -7.65 5.52 11.92
CA LYS A 161 -6.19 5.63 11.85
C LYS A 161 -5.61 5.67 13.26
N GLY A 162 -4.55 4.92 13.49
CA GLY A 162 -3.89 4.79 14.80
C GLY A 162 -4.22 3.51 15.56
N SER A 163 -5.30 2.82 15.22
CA SER A 163 -5.70 1.58 15.89
C SER A 163 -5.11 0.31 15.25
N PHE A 164 -4.62 0.40 14.04
CA PHE A 164 -4.02 -0.73 13.32
C PHE A 164 -2.85 -1.40 14.02
N ILE A 165 -2.24 -0.66 14.85
CA ILE A 165 -0.87 -0.89 15.17
C ILE A 165 -0.70 -1.50 16.56
N ASP A 166 -1.70 -1.41 17.42
CA ASP A 166 -1.58 -1.83 18.82
C ASP A 166 -2.26 -3.18 19.10
N ASN A 167 -2.88 -3.81 18.07
CA ASN A 167 -3.64 -5.02 18.30
C ASN A 167 -3.61 -5.95 17.07
N GLN A 168 -3.33 -7.22 17.29
CA GLN A 168 -3.33 -8.30 16.27
C GLN A 168 -4.61 -8.30 15.43
N LYS A 169 -5.76 -8.11 16.05
CA LYS A 169 -7.05 -8.04 15.39
C LYS A 169 -7.12 -6.94 14.31
N TYR A 170 -6.40 -5.86 14.52
CA TYR A 170 -6.37 -4.76 13.56
C TYR A 170 -5.52 -5.07 12.33
N LEU A 171 -4.47 -5.87 12.48
CA LEU A 171 -3.68 -6.32 11.34
C LEU A 171 -4.53 -7.18 10.38
N GLU A 172 -5.28 -8.14 10.92
CA GLU A 172 -6.18 -8.97 10.12
C GLU A 172 -7.24 -8.12 9.41
N ILE A 173 -7.84 -7.16 10.11
CA ILE A 173 -8.81 -6.22 9.56
C ILE A 173 -8.15 -5.35 8.48
N GLY A 174 -6.92 -4.88 8.69
CA GLY A 174 -6.18 -4.07 7.73
C GLY A 174 -5.84 -4.82 6.46
N ILE A 175 -5.44 -6.08 6.55
CA ILE A 175 -5.20 -6.94 5.39
C ILE A 175 -6.51 -7.15 4.62
N GLU A 176 -7.60 -7.42 5.31
CA GLU A 176 -8.90 -7.63 4.68
C GLU A 176 -9.41 -6.34 4.01
N HIS A 177 -9.23 -5.19 4.65
CA HIS A 177 -9.53 -3.89 4.07
C HIS A 177 -8.75 -3.66 2.76
N ASN A 178 -7.44 -3.83 2.79
CA ASN A 178 -6.57 -3.70 1.63
C ASN A 178 -6.99 -4.64 0.48
N ARG A 179 -7.40 -5.87 0.81
CA ARG A 179 -7.93 -6.85 -0.15
C ARG A 179 -9.25 -6.41 -0.78
N GLN A 180 -10.15 -5.87 0.02
CA GLN A 180 -11.45 -5.38 -0.46
C GLN A 180 -11.26 -4.17 -1.39
N ASP A 181 -10.36 -3.27 -1.05
CA ASP A 181 -10.09 -2.07 -1.86
C ASP A 181 -9.60 -2.41 -3.26
N VAL A 182 -8.73 -3.40 -3.43
CA VAL A 182 -8.29 -3.81 -4.77
C VAL A 182 -9.39 -4.48 -5.59
N VAL A 183 -10.25 -5.26 -4.94
CA VAL A 183 -11.40 -5.90 -5.60
C VAL A 183 -12.43 -4.87 -6.03
N GLU A 184 -12.74 -3.90 -5.19
CA GLU A 184 -13.68 -2.83 -5.51
C GLU A 184 -13.16 -1.92 -6.61
N LEU A 185 -11.86 -1.60 -6.57
CA LEU A 185 -11.21 -0.82 -7.61
C LEU A 185 -11.31 -1.55 -8.97
N PHE A 186 -11.02 -2.85 -9.00
CA PHE A 186 -11.15 -3.66 -10.21
C PHE A 186 -12.59 -3.66 -10.76
N ARG A 187 -13.57 -3.83 -9.87
CA ARG A 187 -14.99 -3.80 -10.23
C ARG A 187 -15.39 -2.46 -10.83
N ALA A 188 -15.05 -1.36 -10.15
CA ALA A 188 -15.35 -0.01 -10.62
C ALA A 188 -14.75 0.28 -12.01
N ILE A 189 -13.51 -0.17 -12.26
CA ILE A 189 -12.88 -0.04 -13.57
C ILE A 189 -13.63 -0.84 -14.63
N THR A 190 -13.97 -2.10 -14.33
CA THR A 190 -14.62 -2.98 -15.30
C THR A 190 -16.05 -2.54 -15.62
N GLU A 191 -16.77 -1.99 -14.65
CA GLU A 191 -18.08 -1.37 -14.86
C GLU A 191 -17.98 -0.13 -15.74
N SER A 192 -17.03 0.77 -15.45
CA SER A 192 -16.86 2.01 -16.23
C SER A 192 -16.51 1.78 -17.69
N ILE A 193 -16.05 0.59 -18.06
CA ILE A 193 -15.73 0.21 -19.44
C ILE A 193 -16.96 -0.37 -20.16
N LYS A 194 -17.86 -1.04 -19.41
CA LYS A 194 -19.08 -1.60 -19.98
C LYS A 194 -20.11 -0.54 -20.35
N ASP A 195 -20.06 0.60 -19.67
CA ASP A 195 -20.99 1.73 -19.86
C ASP A 195 -20.57 2.66 -21.00
N LYS A 196 -19.51 2.35 -21.72
CA LYS A 196 -19.02 3.06 -22.91
C LYS A 196 -19.21 2.27 -24.19
#